data_884deb22e8c183dd9530d9aa85e82884
#
_entry.id   884deb22e8c183dd9530d9aa85e82884
#
_cell.length_a   1.000
_cell.length_b   1.000
_cell.length_c   1.000
_cell.angle_alpha   90.00
_cell.angle_beta   90.00
_cell.angle_gamma   90.00
#
_symmetry.space_group_name_H-M   'P 1'
#
loop_
_entity.id
_entity.type
_entity.pdbx_description
1 polymer ?
#
loop_
_entity_poly.entity_id
_entity_poly.type
_entity_poly.pdbx_seq_one_letter_code
_entity_poly.pdbx_strand_id
1 'polypeptide(L)'
;MKIVATEKAPKALGPYSQGYVHNGVLYTAGQIAINPEVNDVEATTIEAQTEQVCKNLGEVLKEAGTSFDKVLKTPCFLADMSDFAAFNEVYGKYFTSKPARSCVAVKTLPKGVLCEVELIAAVEE
;
A
#
# COMPACT_ATOMS: atom_id res chain seq x y z
N MET A 1 18.31 -3.71 11.22
CA MET A 1 17.53 -3.03 10.15
C MET A 1 17.71 -3.77 8.84
N LYS A 2 16.62 -3.99 8.14
CA LYS A 2 16.66 -4.74 6.89
C LYS A 2 15.78 -4.06 5.85
N ILE A 3 16.37 -3.77 4.67
CA ILE A 3 15.61 -3.25 3.54
C ILE A 3 14.79 -4.39 2.92
N VAL A 4 13.52 -4.09 2.62
CA VAL A 4 12.62 -5.00 1.92
C VAL A 4 12.46 -4.50 0.49
N ALA A 5 12.72 -5.35 -0.48
CA ALA A 5 12.59 -5.04 -1.90
C ALA A 5 12.13 -6.28 -2.66
N THR A 6 11.16 -6.11 -3.54
CA THR A 6 10.64 -7.19 -4.38
C THR A 6 10.36 -6.66 -5.79
N GLU A 7 10.60 -7.49 -6.78
CA GLU A 7 10.27 -7.16 -8.18
C GLU A 7 8.77 -7.33 -8.47
N LYS A 8 8.02 -7.93 -7.56
CA LYS A 8 6.57 -8.15 -7.71
C LYS A 8 5.74 -6.95 -7.27
N ALA A 9 6.38 -5.90 -6.80
CA ALA A 9 5.77 -4.60 -6.53
C ALA A 9 6.56 -3.53 -7.29
N PRO A 10 5.98 -2.34 -7.50
CA PRO A 10 6.68 -1.27 -8.22
C PRO A 10 8.02 -0.93 -7.58
N LYS A 11 9.05 -0.78 -8.41
CA LYS A 11 10.39 -0.45 -7.93
C LYS A 11 10.43 0.94 -7.30
N ALA A 12 11.24 1.07 -6.26
CA ALA A 12 11.53 2.37 -5.69
C ALA A 12 12.46 3.13 -6.64
N LEU A 13 11.92 4.13 -7.34
CA LEU A 13 12.65 4.90 -8.36
C LEU A 13 13.17 6.23 -7.80
N GLY A 14 13.59 6.26 -6.55
CA GLY A 14 14.10 7.47 -5.93
C GLY A 14 14.87 7.14 -4.67
N PRO A 15 15.15 8.15 -3.84
CA PRO A 15 15.94 7.95 -2.62
C PRO A 15 15.06 7.37 -1.48
N TYR A 16 14.43 6.20 -1.71
CA TYR A 16 13.61 5.51 -0.71
C TYR A 16 13.61 4.02 -0.98
N SER A 17 13.10 3.23 -0.03
CA SER A 17 12.95 1.78 -0.14
C SER A 17 11.46 1.42 -0.15
N GLN A 18 11.12 0.28 -0.73
CA GLN A 18 9.73 -0.22 -0.67
C GLN A 18 9.30 -0.49 0.77
N GLY A 19 10.21 -1.01 1.58
CA GLY A 19 9.94 -1.24 2.99
C GLY A 19 11.21 -1.41 3.80
N TYR A 20 11.05 -1.32 5.11
CA TYR A 20 12.13 -1.50 6.09
C TYR A 20 11.60 -2.31 7.26
N VAL A 21 12.38 -3.31 7.70
CA VAL A 21 12.07 -4.07 8.91
C VAL A 21 13.06 -3.66 10.00
N HIS A 22 12.54 -3.31 11.15
CA HIS A 22 13.34 -2.97 12.33
C HIS A 22 12.60 -3.39 13.60
N ASN A 23 13.27 -4.14 14.45
CA ASN A 23 12.71 -4.61 15.73
C ASN A 23 11.35 -5.31 15.57
N GLY A 24 11.23 -6.19 14.59
CA GLY A 24 10.01 -6.96 14.37
C GLY A 24 8.86 -6.17 13.78
N VAL A 25 9.13 -5.01 13.17
CA VAL A 25 8.11 -4.16 12.56
C VAL A 25 8.52 -3.79 11.15
N LEU A 26 7.58 -3.99 10.21
CA LEU A 26 7.73 -3.55 8.83
C LEU A 26 7.11 -2.17 8.66
N TYR A 27 7.85 -1.27 8.03
CA TYR A 27 7.36 0.05 7.61
C TYR A 27 7.46 0.11 6.10
N THR A 28 6.35 0.39 5.40
CA THR A 28 6.40 0.49 3.93
C THR A 28 6.35 1.94 3.47
N ALA A 29 6.89 2.16 2.28
CA ALA A 29 6.60 3.37 1.53
C ALA A 29 5.15 3.33 1.05
N GLY A 30 4.62 4.47 0.62
CA GLY A 30 3.30 4.54 0.00
C GLY A 30 3.29 3.82 -1.33
N GLN A 31 2.23 3.04 -1.58
CA GLN A 31 2.01 2.37 -2.86
C GLN A 31 0.86 3.03 -3.60
N ILE A 32 1.08 3.32 -4.86
CA ILE A 32 0.05 3.75 -5.80
C ILE A 32 -0.25 2.62 -6.78
N ALA A 33 -1.24 2.79 -7.64
CA ALA A 33 -1.75 1.72 -8.50
C ALA A 33 -0.88 1.46 -9.74
N ILE A 34 0.44 1.41 -9.59
CA ILE A 34 1.33 1.00 -10.65
C ILE A 34 1.30 -0.52 -10.77
N ASN A 35 1.02 -1.02 -11.98
CA ASN A 35 1.14 -2.43 -12.27
C ASN A 35 2.62 -2.73 -12.55
N PRO A 36 3.31 -3.54 -11.73
CA PRO A 36 4.75 -3.75 -11.89
C PRO A 36 5.11 -4.50 -13.18
N GLU A 37 4.18 -5.22 -13.79
CA GLU A 37 4.43 -5.94 -15.04
C GLU A 37 4.62 -4.99 -16.23
N VAL A 38 3.91 -3.86 -16.24
CA VAL A 38 4.00 -2.86 -17.32
C VAL A 38 4.64 -1.56 -16.82
N ASN A 39 4.90 -1.45 -15.53
CA ASN A 39 5.53 -0.31 -14.89
C ASN A 39 4.76 1.00 -15.11
N ASP A 40 3.43 0.93 -15.10
CA ASP A 40 2.56 2.08 -15.29
C ASP A 40 1.20 1.84 -14.63
N VAL A 41 0.43 2.92 -14.49
CA VAL A 41 -0.93 2.88 -13.97
C VAL A 41 -1.89 2.55 -15.12
N GLU A 42 -2.58 1.43 -15.02
CA GLU A 42 -3.58 0.99 -16.00
C GLU A 42 -5.01 1.17 -15.48
N ALA A 43 -5.21 0.98 -14.18
CA ALA A 43 -6.52 1.08 -13.56
C ALA A 43 -6.99 2.54 -13.52
N THR A 44 -8.27 2.76 -13.85
CA THR A 44 -8.84 4.11 -13.95
C THR A 44 -9.96 4.38 -12.94
N THR A 45 -10.45 3.35 -12.25
CA THR A 45 -11.50 3.49 -11.23
C THR A 45 -10.89 3.38 -9.85
N ILE A 46 -11.58 3.95 -8.86
CA ILE A 46 -11.11 3.86 -7.47
C ILE A 46 -11.04 2.39 -7.01
N GLU A 47 -12.01 1.58 -7.38
CA GLU A 47 -12.02 0.16 -7.02
C GLU A 47 -10.82 -0.58 -7.61
N ALA A 48 -10.56 -0.40 -8.90
CA ALA A 48 -9.45 -1.07 -9.57
C ALA A 48 -8.09 -0.56 -9.09
N GLN A 49 -7.98 0.73 -8.81
CA GLN A 49 -6.74 1.29 -8.26
C GLN A 49 -6.47 0.79 -6.84
N THR A 50 -7.50 0.74 -6.00
CA THR A 50 -7.37 0.19 -4.63
C THR A 50 -6.93 -1.26 -4.67
N GLU A 51 -7.50 -2.05 -5.59
CA GLU A 51 -7.12 -3.45 -5.79
C GLU A 51 -5.64 -3.58 -6.14
N GLN A 52 -5.15 -2.79 -7.07
CA GLN A 52 -3.74 -2.83 -7.47
C GLN A 52 -2.82 -2.39 -6.34
N VAL A 53 -3.19 -1.36 -5.59
CA VAL A 53 -2.43 -0.90 -4.42
C VAL A 53 -2.32 -2.03 -3.40
N CYS A 54 -3.42 -2.71 -3.11
CA CYS A 54 -3.43 -3.82 -2.15
C CYS A 54 -2.57 -4.99 -2.64
N LYS A 55 -2.62 -5.31 -3.93
CA LYS A 55 -1.75 -6.34 -4.48
C LYS A 55 -0.27 -5.98 -4.32
N ASN A 56 0.08 -4.73 -4.59
CA ASN A 56 1.46 -4.26 -4.43
C ASN A 56 1.92 -4.38 -2.97
N LEU A 57 1.09 -3.92 -2.03
CA LEU A 57 1.39 -4.03 -0.61
C LEU A 57 1.48 -5.49 -0.16
N GLY A 58 0.62 -6.36 -0.70
CA GLY A 58 0.65 -7.78 -0.42
C GLY A 58 1.98 -8.43 -0.78
N GLU A 59 2.58 -8.02 -1.90
CA GLU A 59 3.89 -8.53 -2.31
C GLU A 59 5.00 -8.02 -1.41
N VAL A 60 4.94 -6.78 -0.96
CA VAL A 60 5.91 -6.24 0.01
C VAL A 60 5.79 -6.96 1.36
N LEU A 61 4.55 -7.18 1.84
CA LEU A 61 4.30 -7.95 3.06
C LEU A 61 4.90 -9.35 2.95
N LYS A 62 4.65 -10.03 1.85
CA LYS A 62 5.14 -11.39 1.61
C LYS A 62 6.66 -11.44 1.60
N GLU A 63 7.31 -10.47 0.94
CA GLU A 63 8.78 -10.37 0.92
C GLU A 63 9.35 -10.16 2.32
N ALA A 64 8.64 -9.42 3.17
CA ALA A 64 9.04 -9.19 4.56
C ALA A 64 8.74 -10.37 5.49
N GLY A 65 8.02 -11.40 5.00
CA GLY A 65 7.67 -12.56 5.81
C GLY A 65 6.45 -12.36 6.70
N THR A 66 5.54 -11.49 6.30
CA THR A 66 4.32 -11.23 7.06
C THR A 66 3.10 -11.22 6.13
N SER A 67 1.95 -10.75 6.60
CA SER A 67 0.69 -10.83 5.87
C SER A 67 -0.29 -9.75 6.34
N PHE A 68 -1.39 -9.59 5.61
CA PHE A 68 -2.39 -8.56 5.90
C PHE A 68 -2.98 -8.66 7.31
N ASP A 69 -3.14 -9.86 7.84
CA ASP A 69 -3.71 -10.06 9.18
C ASP A 69 -2.79 -9.56 10.30
N LYS A 70 -1.58 -9.18 9.99
CA LYS A 70 -0.60 -8.65 10.94
C LYS A 70 -0.34 -7.15 10.75
N VAL A 71 -1.11 -6.50 9.88
CA VAL A 71 -1.01 -5.06 9.67
C VAL A 71 -1.57 -4.33 10.90
N LEU A 72 -0.82 -3.36 11.39
CA LEU A 72 -1.12 -2.62 12.61
C LEU A 72 -1.72 -1.25 12.31
N LYS A 73 -1.25 -0.60 11.25
CA LYS A 73 -1.66 0.76 10.92
C LYS A 73 -1.53 1.02 9.42
N THR A 74 -2.50 1.75 8.87
CA THR A 74 -2.50 2.16 7.47
C THR A 74 -2.84 3.64 7.33
N PRO A 75 -1.85 4.51 7.05
CA PRO A 75 -2.14 5.84 6.50
C PRO A 75 -2.64 5.70 5.06
N CYS A 76 -3.84 6.23 4.79
CA CYS A 76 -4.50 6.16 3.49
C CYS A 76 -4.74 7.55 2.95
N PHE A 77 -4.46 7.76 1.67
CA PHE A 77 -4.57 9.05 1.00
C PHE A 77 -5.45 8.91 -0.24
N LEU A 78 -6.45 9.79 -0.36
CA LEU A 78 -7.36 9.82 -1.51
C LEU A 78 -7.20 11.13 -2.27
N ALA A 79 -7.49 11.10 -3.56
CA ALA A 79 -7.59 12.33 -4.35
C ALA A 79 -8.85 13.10 -4.00
N ASP A 80 -9.93 12.40 -3.60
CA ASP A 80 -11.22 12.99 -3.27
C ASP A 80 -11.94 12.09 -2.26
N MET A 81 -12.48 12.68 -1.20
CA MET A 81 -13.20 11.92 -0.16
C MET A 81 -14.52 11.33 -0.67
N SER A 82 -15.04 11.78 -1.82
CA SER A 82 -16.20 11.14 -2.42
C SER A 82 -15.95 9.69 -2.81
N ASP A 83 -14.68 9.28 -2.94
CA ASP A 83 -14.30 7.89 -3.23
C ASP A 83 -14.18 7.01 -1.97
N PHE A 84 -14.43 7.57 -0.79
CA PHE A 84 -14.16 6.89 0.48
C PHE A 84 -14.92 5.56 0.61
N ALA A 85 -16.21 5.54 0.30
CA ALA A 85 -17.03 4.33 0.44
C ALA A 85 -16.56 3.21 -0.52
N ALA A 86 -16.29 3.55 -1.78
CA ALA A 86 -15.81 2.58 -2.77
C ALA A 86 -14.41 2.07 -2.42
N PHE A 87 -13.54 2.96 -1.94
CA PHE A 87 -12.21 2.59 -1.44
C PHE A 87 -12.32 1.59 -0.30
N ASN A 88 -13.18 1.88 0.69
CA ASN A 88 -13.36 1.02 1.86
C ASN A 88 -13.84 -0.39 1.50
N GLU A 89 -14.68 -0.53 0.48
CA GLU A 89 -15.18 -1.84 0.06
C GLU A 89 -14.05 -2.77 -0.37
N VAL A 90 -13.11 -2.26 -1.16
CA VAL A 90 -11.96 -3.06 -1.62
C VAL A 90 -10.94 -3.21 -0.50
N TYR A 91 -10.62 -2.11 0.18
CA TYR A 91 -9.67 -2.09 1.29
C TYR A 91 -10.04 -3.15 2.36
N GLY A 92 -11.31 -3.22 2.73
CA GLY A 92 -11.78 -4.14 3.77
C GLY A 92 -11.60 -5.62 3.45
N LYS A 93 -11.50 -5.96 2.16
CA LYS A 93 -11.26 -7.35 1.75
C LYS A 93 -9.82 -7.80 2.04
N TYR A 94 -8.88 -6.86 2.07
CA TYR A 94 -7.46 -7.16 2.26
C TYR A 94 -7.02 -6.97 3.71
N PHE A 95 -7.42 -5.87 4.34
CA PHE A 95 -6.94 -5.50 5.68
C PHE A 95 -7.82 -6.13 6.77
N THR A 96 -7.72 -7.45 6.90
CA THR A 96 -8.57 -8.25 7.78
C THR A 96 -8.29 -8.07 9.26
N SER A 97 -7.11 -7.54 9.62
CA SER A 97 -6.79 -7.22 11.02
C SER A 97 -7.55 -5.99 11.53
N LYS A 98 -8.23 -5.25 10.64
CA LYS A 98 -8.85 -3.96 10.96
C LYS A 98 -7.84 -3.01 11.61
N PRO A 99 -6.76 -2.66 10.90
CA PRO A 99 -5.68 -1.88 11.49
C PRO A 99 -6.15 -0.48 11.87
N ALA A 100 -5.43 0.15 12.79
CA ALA A 100 -5.62 1.56 13.07
C ALA A 100 -5.38 2.35 11.77
N ARG A 101 -6.22 3.34 11.50
CA ARG A 101 -6.18 4.01 10.21
C ARG A 101 -6.52 5.49 10.30
N SER A 102 -5.82 6.29 9.49
CA SER A 102 -6.27 7.62 9.08
C SER A 102 -6.48 7.59 7.58
N CYS A 103 -7.57 8.19 7.11
CA CYS A 103 -7.84 8.30 5.69
C CYS A 103 -8.28 9.72 5.38
N VAL A 104 -7.52 10.39 4.54
CA VAL A 104 -7.72 11.81 4.22
C VAL A 104 -7.58 12.03 2.73
N ALA A 105 -8.23 13.08 2.21
CA ALA A 105 -7.94 13.57 0.86
C ALA A 105 -6.75 14.50 0.92
N VAL A 106 -5.89 14.42 -0.08
CA VAL A 106 -4.74 15.30 -0.23
C VAL A 106 -4.89 16.14 -1.49
N LYS A 107 -4.10 17.19 -1.60
CA LYS A 107 -4.21 18.10 -2.74
C LYS A 107 -3.90 17.39 -4.06
N THR A 108 -2.83 16.60 -4.10
CA THR A 108 -2.42 15.84 -5.29
C THR A 108 -1.72 14.55 -4.87
N LEU A 109 -1.80 13.54 -5.72
CA LEU A 109 -1.07 12.29 -5.55
C LEU A 109 -0.14 12.09 -6.75
N PRO A 110 0.96 11.33 -6.58
CA PRO A 110 1.86 11.04 -7.69
C PRO A 110 1.12 10.45 -8.88
N LYS A 111 1.49 10.84 -10.09
CA LYS A 111 0.87 10.38 -11.35
C LYS A 111 -0.63 10.65 -11.44
N GLY A 112 -1.18 11.54 -10.60
CA GLY A 112 -2.61 11.83 -10.60
C GLY A 112 -3.50 10.66 -10.23
N VAL A 113 -2.99 9.69 -9.46
CA VAL A 113 -3.79 8.53 -9.05
C VAL A 113 -4.88 8.92 -8.07
N LEU A 114 -5.81 8.00 -7.83
CA LEU A 114 -6.98 8.21 -6.96
C LEU A 114 -6.73 7.84 -5.50
N CYS A 115 -5.75 7.00 -5.23
CA CYS A 115 -5.45 6.58 -3.86
C CYS A 115 -3.99 6.16 -3.71
N GLU A 116 -3.52 6.23 -2.47
CA GLU A 116 -2.21 5.78 -2.06
C GLU A 116 -2.30 5.24 -0.64
N VAL A 117 -1.64 4.12 -0.35
CA VAL A 117 -1.67 3.51 0.99
C VAL A 117 -0.26 3.09 1.39
N GLU A 118 0.10 3.36 2.63
CA GLU A 118 1.28 2.80 3.26
C GLU A 118 0.85 1.97 4.49
N LEU A 119 1.74 1.16 5.03
CA LEU A 119 1.37 0.35 6.20
C LEU A 119 2.53 0.11 7.16
N ILE A 120 2.14 -0.23 8.38
CA ILE A 120 3.02 -0.73 9.43
C ILE A 120 2.48 -2.10 9.83
N ALA A 121 3.34 -3.12 9.84
CA ALA A 121 2.93 -4.49 10.14
C ALA A 121 3.91 -5.17 11.10
N ALA A 122 3.39 -6.09 11.91
CA ALA A 122 4.24 -6.93 12.75
C ALA A 122 4.91 -7.99 11.86
N VAL A 123 6.17 -8.28 12.15
CA VAL A 123 6.94 -9.34 11.50
C VAL A 123 7.43 -10.28 12.59
N GLU A 124 7.05 -11.54 12.50
CA GLU A 124 7.53 -12.55 13.43
C GLU A 124 8.91 -13.05 13.01
N GLU A 125 9.80 -13.12 13.97
CA GLU A 125 11.15 -13.64 13.76
C GLU A 125 11.29 -15.07 14.24
#